data_cc638fd7d25e3fa2af58a3c6b4d56dab
#
_entry.id   cc638fd7d25e3fa2af58a3c6b4d56dab
#
_cell.length_a   1.000
_cell.length_b   1.000
_cell.length_c   1.000
_cell.angle_alpha   90.00
_cell.angle_beta   90.00
_cell.angle_gamma   90.00
#
_symmetry.space_group_name_H-M   'P 1'
#
loop_
_entity.id
_entity.type
_entity.pdbx_description
1 polymer ?
#
loop_
_entity_poly.entity_id
_entity_poly.type
_entity_poly.pdbx_seq_one_letter_code
_entity_poly.pdbx_strand_id
1 'polypeptide(L)'
;MKRIGAKHLEYLTDDFGIWQHTDGNQIDRTQGYALDDAARALLTAVELIRPDLADVYIGFIERSVTVQPTINFYTADRQPWDRPWSPDALAECYWALAVAISNDVQESRCRRIIETSIAPKIYELREWLRASAYLTLGAALIDQPLALELADQLLETYRTNYHTDWPWPEDTLYYANAILPYALLEVGRLHGHVEASQTGERMLKFLNGICLRDREVHLIGNEGWYSRGGLPARYGEQPIEAAYSVLANVSAYAITRNEEYLEAGGRYLNWFWGENSTGESIINLQNESVADGIDAPPRGISQNQGAENIVCYLYAQEQIWPLLKRNS
;
A
#
# COMPACT_ATOMS: atom_id res chain seq x y z
N MET A 1 20.70 5.82 7.57
CA MET A 1 19.63 4.88 7.16
C MET A 1 20.17 4.00 6.04
N LYS A 2 19.82 2.71 6.01
CA LYS A 2 20.23 1.74 4.99
C LYS A 2 19.19 1.68 3.86
N ARG A 3 19.59 1.19 2.67
CA ARG A 3 18.73 0.94 1.51
C ARG A 3 19.01 -0.44 0.94
N ILE A 4 17.99 -1.02 0.28
CA ILE A 4 18.17 -2.16 -0.62
C ILE A 4 17.74 -1.79 -2.03
N GLY A 5 18.18 -2.56 -3.01
CA GLY A 5 17.80 -2.43 -4.41
C GLY A 5 16.66 -3.35 -4.81
N ALA A 6 16.52 -3.58 -6.12
CA ALA A 6 15.42 -4.34 -6.71
C ALA A 6 15.75 -5.83 -6.95
N LYS A 7 16.85 -6.36 -6.41
CA LYS A 7 17.33 -7.72 -6.71
C LYS A 7 16.28 -8.79 -6.43
N HIS A 8 15.57 -8.69 -5.29
CA HIS A 8 14.52 -9.65 -4.95
C HIS A 8 13.24 -9.44 -5.77
N LEU A 9 12.88 -8.19 -6.08
CA LEU A 9 11.79 -7.89 -6.99
C LEU A 9 12.02 -8.52 -8.37
N GLU A 10 13.24 -8.39 -8.92
CA GLU A 10 13.64 -9.02 -10.18
C GLU A 10 13.60 -10.54 -10.10
N TYR A 11 14.03 -11.13 -8.98
CA TYR A 11 13.98 -12.58 -8.75
C TYR A 11 12.54 -13.13 -8.75
N LEU A 12 11.59 -12.39 -8.16
CA LEU A 12 10.18 -12.78 -8.11
C LEU A 12 9.43 -12.55 -9.43
N THR A 13 10.00 -11.77 -10.37
CA THR A 13 9.32 -11.40 -11.61
C THR A 13 9.73 -12.30 -12.77
N ASP A 14 8.75 -12.80 -13.51
CA ASP A 14 8.96 -13.48 -14.80
C ASP A 14 8.25 -12.74 -15.95
N ASP A 15 8.15 -13.35 -17.12
CA ASP A 15 7.51 -12.78 -18.31
C ASP A 15 5.99 -12.67 -18.22
N PHE A 16 5.38 -13.22 -17.18
CA PHE A 16 3.93 -13.20 -16.94
C PHE A 16 3.51 -12.21 -15.86
N GLY A 17 4.25 -12.13 -14.74
CA GLY A 17 3.90 -11.30 -13.59
C GLY A 17 4.91 -11.45 -12.45
N ILE A 18 4.46 -11.19 -11.22
CA ILE A 18 5.24 -11.36 -10.00
C ILE A 18 4.71 -12.53 -9.19
N TRP A 19 5.58 -13.44 -8.77
CA TRP A 19 5.25 -14.57 -7.91
C TRP A 19 4.86 -14.11 -6.52
N GLN A 20 3.72 -14.61 -6.00
CA GLN A 20 3.10 -14.11 -4.77
C GLN A 20 3.94 -14.41 -3.52
N HIS A 21 4.42 -15.64 -3.35
CA HIS A 21 5.06 -16.10 -2.11
C HIS A 21 6.36 -16.86 -2.35
N THR A 22 7.14 -17.00 -1.26
CA THR A 22 8.32 -17.87 -1.19
C THR A 22 8.19 -18.85 -0.02
N ASP A 23 8.89 -19.98 -0.14
CA ASP A 23 9.22 -20.85 0.98
C ASP A 23 10.72 -20.67 1.27
N GLY A 24 11.04 -19.96 2.35
CA GLY A 24 12.38 -19.46 2.60
C GLY A 24 12.88 -18.59 1.43
N ASN A 25 13.99 -19.00 0.80
CA ASN A 25 14.61 -18.28 -0.31
C ASN A 25 14.12 -18.74 -1.70
N GLN A 26 13.13 -19.64 -1.79
CA GLN A 26 12.66 -20.19 -3.06
C GLN A 26 11.24 -19.76 -3.36
N ILE A 27 10.95 -19.47 -4.63
CA ILE A 27 9.59 -19.14 -5.08
C ILE A 27 8.67 -20.34 -4.81
N ASP A 28 7.61 -20.11 -4.03
CA ASP A 28 6.53 -21.08 -3.87
C ASP A 28 5.53 -20.98 -5.04
N ARG A 29 5.79 -21.75 -6.07
CA ARG A 29 4.96 -21.76 -7.27
C ARG A 29 3.52 -22.24 -7.01
N THR A 30 3.24 -22.89 -5.89
CA THR A 30 1.88 -23.34 -5.55
C THR A 30 0.95 -22.17 -5.24
N GLN A 31 1.49 -21.00 -4.92
CA GLN A 31 0.72 -19.78 -4.62
C GLN A 31 0.43 -18.93 -5.87
N GLY A 32 1.13 -19.15 -6.98
CA GLY A 32 0.87 -18.47 -8.25
C GLY A 32 1.10 -16.97 -8.21
N TYR A 33 0.19 -16.21 -8.84
CA TYR A 33 0.28 -14.76 -9.03
C TYR A 33 -0.99 -14.08 -8.53
N ALA A 34 -0.85 -12.86 -7.97
CA ALA A 34 -1.97 -12.06 -7.48
C ALA A 34 -2.04 -10.69 -8.16
N LEU A 35 -3.26 -10.18 -8.34
CA LEU A 35 -3.52 -8.93 -9.04
C LEU A 35 -3.09 -7.71 -8.24
N ASP A 36 -3.31 -7.70 -6.93
CA ASP A 36 -2.88 -6.65 -6.01
C ASP A 36 -1.36 -6.56 -5.92
N ASP A 37 -0.66 -7.69 -5.90
CA ASP A 37 0.81 -7.71 -5.96
C ASP A 37 1.34 -7.09 -7.26
N ALA A 38 0.72 -7.39 -8.40
CA ALA A 38 1.09 -6.80 -9.69
C ALA A 38 0.80 -5.29 -9.74
N ALA A 39 -0.28 -4.83 -9.12
CA ALA A 39 -0.61 -3.41 -9.01
C ALA A 39 0.44 -2.66 -8.17
N ARG A 40 0.77 -3.17 -6.98
CA ARG A 40 1.82 -2.59 -6.11
C ARG A 40 3.21 -2.67 -6.75
N ALA A 41 3.49 -3.75 -7.49
CA ALA A 41 4.72 -3.89 -8.25
C ALA A 41 4.84 -2.85 -9.38
N LEU A 42 3.72 -2.48 -10.03
CA LEU A 42 3.70 -1.41 -11.01
C LEU A 42 4.04 -0.05 -10.39
N LEU A 43 3.45 0.28 -9.22
CA LEU A 43 3.82 1.49 -8.47
C LEU A 43 5.33 1.56 -8.23
N THR A 44 5.89 0.46 -7.75
CA THR A 44 7.32 0.34 -7.45
C THR A 44 8.18 0.43 -8.72
N ALA A 45 7.78 -0.21 -9.81
CA ALA A 45 8.54 -0.18 -11.08
C ALA A 45 8.59 1.23 -11.69
N VAL A 46 7.51 2.00 -11.56
CA VAL A 46 7.47 3.41 -12.01
C VAL A 46 8.45 4.25 -11.19
N GLU A 47 8.42 4.15 -9.86
CA GLU A 47 9.32 4.89 -8.97
C GLU A 47 10.82 4.53 -9.18
N LEU A 48 11.10 3.27 -9.44
CA LEU A 48 12.46 2.79 -9.74
C LEU A 48 12.92 3.08 -11.17
N ILE A 49 12.06 3.68 -12.00
CA ILE A 49 12.31 3.97 -13.43
C ILE A 49 12.71 2.68 -14.18
N ARG A 50 11.91 1.62 -14.00
CA ARG A 50 12.11 0.29 -14.60
C ARG A 50 11.00 -0.03 -15.62
N PRO A 51 11.10 0.54 -16.84
CA PRO A 51 10.08 0.33 -17.87
C PRO A 51 9.93 -1.14 -18.30
N ASP A 52 10.96 -1.94 -18.16
CA ASP A 52 10.96 -3.38 -18.40
C ASP A 52 10.02 -4.12 -17.42
N LEU A 53 10.10 -3.84 -16.14
CA LEU A 53 9.21 -4.39 -15.13
C LEU A 53 7.79 -3.83 -15.24
N ALA A 54 7.67 -2.52 -15.50
CA ALA A 54 6.37 -1.89 -15.68
C ALA A 54 5.58 -2.51 -16.83
N ASP A 55 6.22 -2.88 -17.95
CA ASP A 55 5.55 -3.55 -19.09
C ASP A 55 4.97 -4.92 -18.68
N VAL A 56 5.70 -5.71 -17.91
CA VAL A 56 5.23 -6.99 -17.38
C VAL A 56 3.98 -6.79 -16.51
N TYR A 57 4.02 -5.85 -15.56
CA TYR A 57 2.91 -5.62 -14.62
C TYR A 57 1.69 -5.00 -15.28
N ILE A 58 1.87 -4.04 -16.21
CA ILE A 58 0.75 -3.50 -17.01
C ILE A 58 0.13 -4.63 -17.84
N GLY A 59 0.95 -5.51 -18.43
CA GLY A 59 0.46 -6.66 -19.18
C GLY A 59 -0.32 -7.65 -18.32
N PHE A 60 0.11 -7.89 -17.08
CA PHE A 60 -0.61 -8.73 -16.12
C PHE A 60 -1.96 -8.10 -15.73
N ILE A 61 -1.97 -6.82 -15.37
CA ILE A 61 -3.18 -6.07 -15.02
C ILE A 61 -4.17 -6.11 -16.20
N GLU A 62 -3.73 -5.79 -17.42
CA GLU A 62 -4.57 -5.79 -18.61
C GLU A 62 -5.26 -7.14 -18.83
N ARG A 63 -4.50 -8.25 -18.78
CA ARG A 63 -5.06 -9.61 -18.90
C ARG A 63 -6.11 -9.91 -17.82
N SER A 64 -5.89 -9.44 -16.61
CA SER A 64 -6.73 -9.74 -15.45
C SER A 64 -8.05 -8.97 -15.47
N VAL A 65 -8.04 -7.70 -15.91
CA VAL A 65 -9.20 -6.81 -15.78
C VAL A 65 -10.06 -6.71 -17.05
N THR A 66 -9.51 -7.08 -18.22
CA THR A 66 -10.26 -7.02 -19.50
C THR A 66 -11.22 -8.19 -19.69
N VAL A 67 -11.14 -9.21 -18.86
CA VAL A 67 -12.07 -10.35 -18.84
C VAL A 67 -13.14 -10.19 -17.77
N GLN A 68 -14.26 -10.89 -17.92
CA GLN A 68 -15.36 -10.89 -16.96
C GLN A 68 -15.68 -12.32 -16.52
N PRO A 69 -15.71 -12.61 -15.21
CA PRO A 69 -15.33 -11.73 -14.09
C PRO A 69 -13.84 -11.39 -14.10
N THR A 70 -13.43 -10.30 -13.40
CA THR A 70 -12.02 -9.96 -13.17
C THR A 70 -11.28 -11.11 -12.52
N ILE A 71 -10.09 -11.42 -13.00
CA ILE A 71 -9.26 -12.50 -12.47
C ILE A 71 -8.28 -11.93 -11.45
N ASN A 72 -8.46 -12.26 -10.18
CA ASN A 72 -7.56 -11.79 -9.11
C ASN A 72 -6.32 -12.67 -8.96
N PHE A 73 -6.41 -13.95 -9.30
CA PHE A 73 -5.33 -14.91 -9.09
C PHE A 73 -5.13 -15.80 -10.31
N TYR A 74 -3.87 -16.12 -10.55
CA TYR A 74 -3.48 -17.13 -11.56
C TYR A 74 -2.62 -18.21 -10.91
N THR A 75 -2.80 -19.45 -11.40
CA THR A 75 -1.95 -20.60 -11.02
C THR A 75 -0.54 -20.45 -11.62
N ALA A 76 0.39 -21.31 -11.20
CA ALA A 76 1.73 -21.39 -11.80
C ALA A 76 1.70 -21.69 -13.31
N ASP A 77 0.68 -22.39 -13.78
CA ASP A 77 0.46 -22.68 -15.19
C ASP A 77 -0.25 -21.54 -15.95
N ARG A 78 -0.35 -20.37 -15.29
CA ARG A 78 -0.93 -19.13 -15.85
C ARG A 78 -2.42 -19.29 -16.21
N GLN A 79 -3.13 -20.19 -15.52
CA GLN A 79 -4.58 -20.34 -15.67
C GLN A 79 -5.30 -19.51 -14.60
N PRO A 80 -6.48 -18.95 -14.92
CA PRO A 80 -7.32 -18.31 -13.93
C PRO A 80 -7.57 -19.24 -12.73
N TRP A 81 -7.40 -18.71 -11.53
CA TRP A 81 -7.63 -19.45 -10.31
C TRP A 81 -8.94 -18.98 -9.67
N ASP A 82 -9.86 -19.93 -9.45
CA ASP A 82 -11.16 -19.65 -8.81
C ASP A 82 -10.95 -19.34 -7.32
N ARG A 83 -10.72 -18.07 -7.04
CA ARG A 83 -10.61 -17.49 -5.70
C ARG A 83 -11.55 -16.29 -5.59
N PRO A 84 -11.94 -15.89 -4.36
CA PRO A 84 -12.82 -14.76 -4.16
C PRO A 84 -12.34 -13.49 -4.85
N TRP A 85 -13.28 -12.74 -5.42
CA TRP A 85 -13.01 -11.43 -5.97
C TRP A 85 -12.64 -10.43 -4.88
N SER A 86 -11.70 -9.54 -5.16
CA SER A 86 -11.26 -8.47 -4.27
C SER A 86 -11.52 -7.11 -4.90
N PRO A 87 -12.39 -6.28 -4.32
CA PRO A 87 -12.57 -4.91 -4.77
C PRO A 87 -11.29 -4.08 -4.61
N ASP A 88 -10.52 -4.33 -3.56
CA ASP A 88 -9.27 -3.62 -3.29
C ASP A 88 -8.25 -3.85 -4.40
N ALA A 89 -8.05 -5.10 -4.84
CA ALA A 89 -7.10 -5.42 -5.92
C ALA A 89 -7.40 -4.66 -7.22
N LEU A 90 -8.70 -4.52 -7.57
CA LEU A 90 -9.08 -3.77 -8.76
C LEU A 90 -8.89 -2.25 -8.59
N ALA A 91 -9.17 -1.73 -7.39
CA ALA A 91 -8.95 -0.33 -7.07
C ALA A 91 -7.44 0.02 -6.99
N GLU A 92 -6.61 -0.89 -6.49
CA GLU A 92 -5.14 -0.77 -6.55
C GLU A 92 -4.63 -0.73 -7.99
N CYS A 93 -5.22 -1.51 -8.91
CA CYS A 93 -4.91 -1.41 -10.34
C CYS A 93 -5.23 -0.02 -10.90
N TYR A 94 -6.37 0.57 -10.51
CA TYR A 94 -6.70 1.94 -10.90
C TYR A 94 -5.62 2.93 -10.45
N TRP A 95 -5.22 2.87 -9.17
CA TRP A 95 -4.15 3.72 -8.62
C TRP A 95 -2.82 3.52 -9.33
N ALA A 96 -2.39 2.27 -9.51
CA ALA A 96 -1.11 1.96 -10.16
C ALA A 96 -1.06 2.43 -11.62
N LEU A 97 -2.15 2.22 -12.38
CA LEU A 97 -2.25 2.71 -13.76
C LEU A 97 -2.29 4.25 -13.82
N ALA A 98 -2.93 4.91 -12.84
CA ALA A 98 -2.94 6.36 -12.75
C ALA A 98 -1.54 6.93 -12.44
N VAL A 99 -0.76 6.28 -11.59
CA VAL A 99 0.66 6.61 -11.35
C VAL A 99 1.47 6.43 -12.63
N ALA A 100 1.26 5.34 -13.37
CA ALA A 100 1.93 5.12 -14.65
C ALA A 100 1.59 6.22 -15.66
N ILE A 101 0.32 6.62 -15.78
CA ILE A 101 -0.14 7.74 -16.63
C ILE A 101 0.54 9.05 -16.24
N SER A 102 0.56 9.39 -14.96
CA SER A 102 1.15 10.64 -14.46
C SER A 102 2.66 10.73 -14.61
N ASN A 103 3.33 9.61 -14.92
CA ASN A 103 4.75 9.50 -15.20
C ASN A 103 5.06 9.15 -16.67
N ASP A 104 4.11 9.32 -17.59
CA ASP A 104 4.25 9.04 -19.03
C ASP A 104 4.63 7.58 -19.37
N VAL A 105 4.37 6.63 -18.45
CA VAL A 105 4.66 5.20 -18.65
C VAL A 105 3.47 4.53 -19.36
N GLN A 106 3.63 4.22 -20.64
CA GLN A 106 2.61 3.59 -21.48
C GLN A 106 1.22 4.25 -21.36
N GLU A 107 1.17 5.57 -21.27
CA GLU A 107 -0.01 6.37 -20.96
C GLU A 107 -1.26 5.92 -21.72
N SER A 108 -1.17 5.84 -23.06
CA SER A 108 -2.32 5.49 -23.90
C SER A 108 -2.87 4.08 -23.61
N ARG A 109 -1.99 3.12 -23.27
CA ARG A 109 -2.39 1.77 -22.89
C ARG A 109 -3.08 1.77 -21.52
N CYS A 110 -2.49 2.43 -20.54
CA CYS A 110 -3.04 2.55 -19.19
C CYS A 110 -4.41 3.26 -19.19
N ARG A 111 -4.58 4.37 -19.94
CA ARG A 111 -5.87 5.04 -20.10
C ARG A 111 -6.93 4.11 -20.67
N ARG A 112 -6.62 3.39 -21.75
CA ARG A 112 -7.55 2.43 -22.36
C ARG A 112 -7.98 1.35 -21.35
N ILE A 113 -7.05 0.79 -20.57
CA ILE A 113 -7.38 -0.22 -19.55
C ILE A 113 -8.34 0.36 -18.53
N ILE A 114 -8.07 1.57 -18.02
CA ILE A 114 -8.95 2.25 -17.07
C ILE A 114 -10.33 2.45 -17.68
N GLU A 115 -10.42 3.10 -18.82
CA GLU A 115 -11.68 3.49 -19.46
C GLU A 115 -12.58 2.29 -19.80
N THR A 116 -11.98 1.22 -20.31
CA THR A 116 -12.75 0.05 -20.79
C THR A 116 -13.06 -0.98 -19.72
N SER A 117 -12.25 -1.08 -18.66
CA SER A 117 -12.29 -2.23 -17.77
C SER A 117 -12.51 -1.88 -16.28
N ILE A 118 -12.02 -0.73 -15.83
CA ILE A 118 -12.12 -0.34 -14.40
C ILE A 118 -13.19 0.74 -14.19
N ALA A 119 -13.20 1.78 -15.02
CA ALA A 119 -14.16 2.89 -14.89
C ALA A 119 -15.62 2.45 -14.81
N PRO A 120 -16.10 1.45 -15.57
CA PRO A 120 -17.48 0.94 -15.43
C PRO A 120 -17.82 0.36 -14.07
N LYS A 121 -16.82 0.01 -13.26
CA LYS A 121 -16.96 -0.62 -11.93
C LYS A 121 -16.72 0.35 -10.77
N ILE A 122 -16.30 1.57 -11.02
CA ILE A 122 -15.96 2.55 -9.95
C ILE A 122 -17.13 2.74 -8.99
N TYR A 123 -18.36 2.78 -9.51
CA TYR A 123 -19.56 2.96 -8.68
C TYR A 123 -19.77 1.81 -7.69
N GLU A 124 -19.42 0.58 -8.05
CA GLU A 124 -19.47 -0.59 -7.16
C GLU A 124 -18.27 -0.59 -6.20
N LEU A 125 -17.07 -0.31 -6.71
CA LEU A 125 -15.84 -0.34 -5.91
C LEU A 125 -15.83 0.67 -4.77
N ARG A 126 -16.39 1.86 -4.98
CA ARG A 126 -16.40 2.94 -3.99
C ARG A 126 -17.20 2.64 -2.72
N GLU A 127 -18.04 1.60 -2.74
CA GLU A 127 -18.78 1.14 -1.56
C GLU A 127 -17.88 0.43 -0.54
N TRP A 128 -16.68 0.02 -0.95
CA TRP A 128 -15.68 -0.61 -0.11
C TRP A 128 -14.65 0.45 0.33
N LEU A 129 -14.53 0.64 1.64
CA LEU A 129 -13.80 1.79 2.20
C LEU A 129 -12.35 1.89 1.71
N ARG A 130 -11.62 0.77 1.67
CA ARG A 130 -10.22 0.75 1.20
C ARG A 130 -10.13 0.87 -0.31
N ALA A 131 -11.00 0.19 -1.04
CA ALA A 131 -11.09 0.36 -2.48
C ALA A 131 -11.39 1.83 -2.86
N SER A 132 -12.32 2.49 -2.14
CA SER A 132 -12.59 3.92 -2.30
C SER A 132 -11.33 4.77 -2.07
N ALA A 133 -10.51 4.46 -1.07
CA ALA A 133 -9.26 5.16 -0.83
C ALA A 133 -8.23 4.96 -1.95
N TYR A 134 -8.06 3.73 -2.46
CA TYR A 134 -7.19 3.47 -3.62
C TYR A 134 -7.69 4.18 -4.89
N LEU A 135 -9.01 4.16 -5.15
CA LEU A 135 -9.60 4.95 -6.24
C LEU A 135 -9.32 6.45 -6.08
N THR A 136 -9.47 6.97 -4.86
CA THR A 136 -9.20 8.38 -4.54
C THR A 136 -7.77 8.77 -4.87
N LEU A 137 -6.79 7.92 -4.50
CA LEU A 137 -5.37 8.15 -4.82
C LEU A 137 -5.12 8.21 -6.33
N GLY A 138 -5.68 7.26 -7.08
CA GLY A 138 -5.55 7.26 -8.54
C GLY A 138 -6.25 8.45 -9.18
N ALA A 139 -7.49 8.74 -8.77
CA ALA A 139 -8.26 9.87 -9.29
C ALA A 139 -7.56 11.20 -8.99
N ALA A 140 -6.94 11.36 -7.83
CA ALA A 140 -6.20 12.57 -7.49
C ALA A 140 -5.10 12.92 -8.50
N LEU A 141 -4.59 11.95 -9.24
CA LEU A 141 -3.55 12.14 -10.25
C LEU A 141 -4.13 12.46 -11.65
N ILE A 142 -5.29 11.90 -12.03
CA ILE A 142 -5.75 11.90 -13.41
C ILE A 142 -7.19 12.38 -13.62
N ASP A 143 -8.00 12.50 -12.54
CA ASP A 143 -9.43 12.88 -12.60
C ASP A 143 -9.84 13.65 -11.34
N GLN A 144 -9.59 14.96 -11.33
CA GLN A 144 -9.89 15.81 -10.18
C GLN A 144 -11.39 15.78 -9.75
N PRO A 145 -12.39 15.83 -10.63
CA PRO A 145 -13.79 15.75 -10.24
C PRO A 145 -14.10 14.47 -9.47
N LEU A 146 -13.64 13.32 -9.97
CA LEU A 146 -13.81 12.03 -9.30
C LEU A 146 -13.07 11.98 -7.96
N ALA A 147 -11.85 12.52 -7.89
CA ALA A 147 -11.07 12.56 -6.64
C ALA A 147 -11.79 13.34 -5.54
N LEU A 148 -12.40 14.48 -5.88
CA LEU A 148 -13.16 15.29 -4.91
C LEU A 148 -14.43 14.57 -4.46
N GLU A 149 -15.17 13.93 -5.39
CA GLU A 149 -16.38 13.15 -5.07
C GLU A 149 -16.05 12.00 -4.10
N LEU A 150 -15.00 11.22 -4.39
CA LEU A 150 -14.56 10.10 -3.55
C LEU A 150 -14.05 10.57 -2.18
N ALA A 151 -13.31 11.68 -2.14
CA ALA A 151 -12.87 12.28 -0.87
C ALA A 151 -14.04 12.73 -0.01
N ASP A 152 -15.07 13.35 -0.61
CA ASP A 152 -16.29 13.75 0.11
C ASP A 152 -17.03 12.52 0.69
N GLN A 153 -17.07 11.40 -0.03
CA GLN A 153 -17.64 10.15 0.47
C GLN A 153 -16.84 9.58 1.65
N LEU A 154 -15.51 9.59 1.58
CA LEU A 154 -14.64 9.18 2.69
C LEU A 154 -14.84 10.08 3.92
N LEU A 155 -14.95 11.39 3.71
CA LEU A 155 -15.25 12.37 4.77
C LEU A 155 -16.62 12.12 5.41
N GLU A 156 -17.64 11.80 4.64
CA GLU A 156 -18.96 11.49 5.17
C GLU A 156 -18.95 10.21 6.00
N THR A 157 -18.24 9.17 5.54
CA THR A 157 -18.05 7.93 6.32
C THR A 157 -17.32 8.23 7.64
N TYR A 158 -16.28 9.08 7.59
CA TYR A 158 -15.58 9.52 8.79
C TYR A 158 -16.50 10.29 9.75
N ARG A 159 -17.28 11.26 9.28
CA ARG A 159 -18.19 12.06 10.12
C ARG A 159 -19.25 11.20 10.81
N THR A 160 -19.77 10.21 10.08
CA THR A 160 -20.81 9.29 10.58
C THR A 160 -20.31 8.41 11.72
N ASN A 161 -19.04 7.98 11.65
CA ASN A 161 -18.44 7.05 12.61
C ASN A 161 -17.49 7.73 13.62
N TYR A 162 -17.30 9.05 13.51
CA TYR A 162 -16.39 9.81 14.36
C TYR A 162 -16.80 9.79 15.83
N HIS A 163 -15.80 9.52 16.68
CA HIS A 163 -15.88 9.77 18.13
C HIS A 163 -14.64 10.56 18.58
N THR A 164 -14.77 11.35 19.62
CA THR A 164 -13.68 12.22 20.11
C THR A 164 -12.45 11.42 20.54
N ASP A 165 -12.68 10.24 21.12
CA ASP A 165 -11.65 9.30 21.57
C ASP A 165 -11.26 8.26 20.48
N TRP A 166 -12.01 8.24 19.36
CA TRP A 166 -11.79 7.34 18.24
C TRP A 166 -12.03 8.06 16.90
N PRO A 167 -11.09 8.92 16.46
CA PRO A 167 -11.23 9.70 15.22
C PRO A 167 -10.90 8.85 13.97
N TRP A 168 -11.74 7.84 13.73
CA TRP A 168 -11.58 6.84 12.69
C TRP A 168 -12.92 6.50 12.02
N PRO A 169 -12.96 6.15 10.71
CA PRO A 169 -14.22 5.89 10.01
C PRO A 169 -14.82 4.50 10.26
N GLU A 170 -14.18 3.64 11.03
CA GLU A 170 -14.62 2.29 11.40
C GLU A 170 -14.47 2.07 12.90
N ASP A 171 -15.25 1.16 13.49
CA ASP A 171 -15.10 0.78 14.91
C ASP A 171 -13.87 -0.10 15.18
N THR A 172 -13.17 -0.52 14.13
CA THR A 172 -11.96 -1.35 14.23
C THR A 172 -10.92 -0.87 13.22
N LEU A 173 -9.67 -0.78 13.65
CA LEU A 173 -8.51 -0.66 12.79
C LEU A 173 -8.17 -2.07 12.28
N TYR A 174 -8.37 -2.28 10.96
CA TYR A 174 -8.11 -3.54 10.27
C TYR A 174 -6.76 -3.51 9.54
N TYR A 175 -6.73 -3.95 8.27
CA TYR A 175 -5.56 -3.91 7.39
C TYR A 175 -5.46 -2.59 6.63
N ALA A 176 -4.28 -2.29 6.11
CA ALA A 176 -4.00 -1.12 5.27
C ALA A 176 -4.54 0.19 5.86
N ASN A 177 -4.39 0.35 7.19
CA ASN A 177 -5.02 1.46 7.91
C ASN A 177 -4.59 2.83 7.36
N ALA A 178 -3.31 3.02 7.11
CA ALA A 178 -2.77 4.31 6.69
C ALA A 178 -3.19 4.75 5.27
N ILE A 179 -3.79 3.84 4.46
CA ILE A 179 -4.27 4.21 3.12
C ILE A 179 -5.41 5.24 3.19
N LEU A 180 -6.25 5.18 4.24
CA LEU A 180 -7.38 6.09 4.43
C LEU A 180 -6.93 7.53 4.65
N PRO A 181 -6.09 7.85 5.67
CA PRO A 181 -5.56 9.20 5.81
C PRO A 181 -4.67 9.60 4.64
N TYR A 182 -3.92 8.68 4.03
CA TYR A 182 -3.08 8.98 2.86
C TYR A 182 -3.91 9.48 1.68
N ALA A 183 -5.02 8.84 1.35
CA ALA A 183 -5.91 9.27 0.26
C ALA A 183 -6.45 10.69 0.49
N LEU A 184 -6.93 10.99 1.71
CA LEU A 184 -7.44 12.32 2.06
C LEU A 184 -6.33 13.40 2.02
N LEU A 185 -5.14 13.08 2.50
CA LEU A 185 -3.98 13.98 2.45
C LEU A 185 -3.57 14.28 1.00
N GLU A 186 -3.54 13.29 0.11
CA GLU A 186 -3.18 13.50 -1.29
C GLU A 186 -4.19 14.38 -2.03
N VAL A 187 -5.49 14.21 -1.81
CA VAL A 187 -6.51 15.12 -2.37
C VAL A 187 -6.34 16.53 -1.80
N GLY A 188 -6.07 16.65 -0.53
CA GLY A 188 -5.76 17.94 0.09
C GLY A 188 -4.53 18.62 -0.52
N ARG A 189 -3.46 17.86 -0.72
CA ARG A 189 -2.18 18.32 -1.28
C ARG A 189 -2.29 18.72 -2.74
N LEU A 190 -2.95 17.92 -3.57
CA LEU A 190 -3.01 18.11 -5.01
C LEU A 190 -4.11 19.10 -5.44
N HIS A 191 -5.23 19.11 -4.72
CA HIS A 191 -6.42 19.87 -5.11
C HIS A 191 -6.85 20.96 -4.11
N GLY A 192 -6.09 21.14 -3.02
CA GLY A 192 -6.39 22.18 -2.03
C GLY A 192 -7.65 21.93 -1.19
N HIS A 193 -8.08 20.67 -1.07
CA HIS A 193 -9.25 20.29 -0.28
C HIS A 193 -8.94 20.34 1.22
N VAL A 194 -9.25 21.49 1.84
CA VAL A 194 -8.84 21.78 3.23
C VAL A 194 -9.37 20.76 4.23
N GLU A 195 -10.65 20.38 4.16
CA GLU A 195 -11.25 19.42 5.09
C GLU A 195 -10.63 18.02 4.95
N ALA A 196 -10.30 17.59 3.73
CA ALA A 196 -9.61 16.33 3.50
C ALA A 196 -8.22 16.34 4.14
N SER A 197 -7.43 17.42 3.96
CA SER A 197 -6.14 17.58 4.64
C SER A 197 -6.26 17.50 6.16
N GLN A 198 -7.20 18.24 6.75
CA GLN A 198 -7.37 18.29 8.21
C GLN A 198 -7.85 16.96 8.80
N THR A 199 -8.75 16.28 8.10
CA THR A 199 -9.27 14.98 8.54
C THR A 199 -8.21 13.89 8.38
N GLY A 200 -7.51 13.86 7.24
CA GLY A 200 -6.40 12.94 7.01
C GLY A 200 -5.29 13.12 8.06
N GLU A 201 -4.93 14.37 8.36
CA GLU A 201 -3.95 14.67 9.41
C GLU A 201 -4.41 14.20 10.81
N ARG A 202 -5.68 14.38 11.15
CA ARG A 202 -6.25 13.92 12.43
C ARG A 202 -6.23 12.40 12.55
N MET A 203 -6.63 11.69 11.48
CA MET A 203 -6.58 10.22 11.41
C MET A 203 -5.14 9.72 11.52
N LEU A 204 -4.20 10.34 10.81
CA LEU A 204 -2.79 9.97 10.85
C LEU A 204 -2.17 10.18 12.23
N LYS A 205 -2.48 11.31 12.90
CA LYS A 205 -2.04 11.56 14.29
C LYS A 205 -2.55 10.49 15.25
N PHE A 206 -3.80 10.07 15.08
CA PHE A 206 -4.38 9.01 15.88
C PHE A 206 -3.64 7.68 15.67
N LEU A 207 -3.41 7.30 14.41
CA LEU A 207 -2.67 6.07 14.06
C LEU A 207 -1.23 6.11 14.58
N ASN A 208 -0.52 7.22 14.36
CA ASN A 208 0.84 7.42 14.87
C ASN A 208 0.88 7.33 16.41
N GLY A 209 -0.11 7.89 17.11
CA GLY A 209 -0.21 7.80 18.57
C GLY A 209 -0.41 6.38 19.11
N ILE A 210 -0.97 5.47 18.29
CA ILE A 210 -1.12 4.06 18.63
C ILE A 210 0.17 3.29 18.34
N CYS A 211 0.77 3.50 17.16
CA CYS A 211 1.86 2.67 16.65
C CYS A 211 3.25 3.14 17.10
N LEU A 212 3.47 4.45 17.26
CA LEU A 212 4.77 5.01 17.60
C LEU A 212 4.88 5.25 19.12
N ARG A 213 5.17 4.18 19.85
CA ARG A 213 5.35 4.23 21.31
C ARG A 213 6.83 4.08 21.66
N ASP A 214 7.32 4.94 22.54
CA ASP A 214 8.71 4.94 22.99
C ASP A 214 9.73 4.90 21.83
N ARG A 215 10.62 3.90 21.83
CA ARG A 215 11.64 3.71 20.77
C ARG A 215 11.26 2.68 19.72
N GLU A 216 10.17 1.97 19.90
CA GLU A 216 9.73 0.90 19.02
C GLU A 216 8.52 1.32 18.22
N VAL A 217 8.33 0.72 17.05
CA VAL A 217 7.11 0.81 16.25
C VAL A 217 6.32 -0.47 16.48
N HIS A 218 5.10 -0.34 16.98
CA HIS A 218 4.17 -1.44 17.18
C HIS A 218 3.03 -1.30 16.17
N LEU A 219 3.10 -2.06 15.09
CA LEU A 219 2.02 -2.09 14.12
C LEU A 219 0.81 -2.83 14.71
N ILE A 220 -0.38 -2.51 14.21
CA ILE A 220 -1.59 -3.22 14.61
C ILE A 220 -1.60 -4.57 13.89
N GLY A 221 -1.50 -5.64 14.68
CA GLY A 221 -1.39 -6.99 14.14
C GLY A 221 -2.72 -7.56 13.66
N ASN A 222 -2.67 -8.42 12.63
CA ASN A 222 -3.83 -9.09 12.07
C ASN A 222 -4.36 -10.24 12.95
N GLU A 223 -3.62 -10.65 13.97
CA GLU A 223 -4.07 -11.63 14.98
C GLU A 223 -4.97 -10.97 16.05
N GLY A 224 -6.02 -10.26 15.62
CA GLY A 224 -7.01 -9.64 16.52
C GLY A 224 -7.36 -8.19 16.19
N TRP A 225 -6.57 -7.48 15.40
CA TRP A 225 -6.79 -6.08 15.03
C TRP A 225 -6.88 -5.12 16.22
N TYR A 226 -7.55 -3.99 16.09
CA TYR A 226 -7.80 -3.08 17.22
C TYR A 226 -9.20 -2.49 17.13
N SER A 227 -10.12 -3.00 17.93
CA SER A 227 -11.47 -2.45 18.07
C SER A 227 -11.53 -1.37 19.14
N ARG A 228 -12.39 -0.36 18.93
CA ARG A 228 -12.60 0.73 19.86
C ARG A 228 -12.96 0.21 21.27
N GLY A 229 -12.27 0.73 22.28
CA GLY A 229 -12.43 0.29 23.67
C GLY A 229 -11.69 -0.99 24.03
N GLY A 230 -11.04 -1.65 23.07
CA GLY A 230 -10.17 -2.81 23.28
C GLY A 230 -8.70 -2.45 23.44
N LEU A 231 -7.84 -3.41 23.13
CA LEU A 231 -6.38 -3.24 23.05
C LEU A 231 -5.91 -3.63 21.65
N PRO A 232 -4.91 -2.94 21.08
CA PRO A 232 -4.34 -3.31 19.79
C PRO A 232 -3.68 -4.69 19.87
N ALA A 233 -3.91 -5.52 18.84
CA ALA A 233 -3.22 -6.79 18.69
C ALA A 233 -1.71 -6.56 18.55
N ARG A 234 -0.91 -7.42 19.20
CA ARG A 234 0.55 -7.30 19.25
C ARG A 234 1.26 -8.10 18.15
N TYR A 235 0.58 -9.09 17.56
CA TYR A 235 1.17 -10.05 16.64
C TYR A 235 0.44 -10.10 15.30
N GLY A 236 1.13 -10.60 14.28
CA GLY A 236 0.69 -10.51 12.91
C GLY A 236 0.97 -9.14 12.32
N GLU A 237 2.11 -8.52 12.69
CA GLU A 237 2.55 -7.24 12.11
C GLU A 237 2.94 -7.44 10.65
N GLN A 238 2.39 -6.61 9.76
CA GLN A 238 2.56 -6.75 8.30
C GLN A 238 3.30 -5.56 7.68
N PRO A 239 4.19 -5.80 6.70
CA PRO A 239 4.94 -4.78 5.96
C PRO A 239 4.09 -3.67 5.35
N ILE A 240 2.92 -4.00 4.83
CA ILE A 240 1.99 -3.04 4.21
C ILE A 240 1.57 -1.92 5.19
N GLU A 241 1.38 -2.24 6.48
CA GLU A 241 1.02 -1.26 7.50
C GLU A 241 2.13 -0.22 7.71
N ALA A 242 3.38 -0.69 7.79
CA ALA A 242 4.54 0.21 7.91
C ALA A 242 4.72 1.05 6.64
N ALA A 243 4.65 0.43 5.46
CA ALA A 243 4.86 1.11 4.19
C ALA A 243 3.83 2.21 3.94
N TYR A 244 2.54 1.93 4.10
CA TYR A 244 1.49 2.94 3.90
C TYR A 244 1.55 4.04 4.97
N SER A 245 2.00 3.72 6.19
CA SER A 245 2.28 4.74 7.21
C SER A 245 3.43 5.68 6.80
N VAL A 246 4.47 5.17 6.13
CA VAL A 246 5.51 6.03 5.53
C VAL A 246 4.88 7.00 4.54
N LEU A 247 4.07 6.51 3.58
CA LEU A 247 3.45 7.32 2.53
C LEU A 247 2.55 8.42 3.10
N ALA A 248 1.69 8.07 4.06
CA ALA A 248 0.81 9.03 4.73
C ALA A 248 1.60 10.12 5.47
N ASN A 249 2.67 9.75 6.16
CA ASN A 249 3.52 10.72 6.85
C ASN A 249 4.31 11.62 5.88
N VAL A 250 4.79 11.09 4.75
CA VAL A 250 5.43 11.87 3.67
C VAL A 250 4.44 12.89 3.10
N SER A 251 3.19 12.50 2.85
CA SER A 251 2.16 13.40 2.36
C SER A 251 1.81 14.50 3.38
N ALA A 252 1.66 14.15 4.66
CA ALA A 252 1.43 15.12 5.74
C ALA A 252 2.60 16.12 5.87
N TYR A 253 3.85 15.64 5.76
CA TYR A 253 5.02 16.52 5.72
C TYR A 253 5.00 17.45 4.50
N ALA A 254 4.62 16.95 3.34
CA ALA A 254 4.54 17.77 2.12
C ALA A 254 3.55 18.94 2.25
N ILE A 255 2.46 18.76 3.00
CA ILE A 255 1.44 19.78 3.27
C ILE A 255 1.89 20.74 4.36
N THR A 256 2.33 20.20 5.51
CA THR A 256 2.47 20.96 6.76
C THR A 256 3.88 21.51 7.00
N ARG A 257 4.89 20.89 6.39
CA ARG A 257 6.32 21.11 6.66
C ARG A 257 6.72 20.85 8.13
N ASN A 258 5.87 20.12 8.89
CA ASN A 258 6.20 19.70 10.24
C ASN A 258 7.10 18.47 10.20
N GLU A 259 8.34 18.62 10.71
CA GLU A 259 9.39 17.58 10.72
C GLU A 259 8.97 16.33 11.54
N GLU A 260 8.03 16.44 12.46
CA GLU A 260 7.51 15.29 13.21
C GLU A 260 6.93 14.20 12.29
N TYR A 261 6.32 14.59 11.16
CA TYR A 261 5.83 13.61 10.16
C TYR A 261 6.97 12.94 9.41
N LEU A 262 8.02 13.66 9.08
CA LEU A 262 9.18 13.07 8.42
C LEU A 262 9.92 12.11 9.37
N GLU A 263 10.05 12.46 10.65
CA GLU A 263 10.59 11.60 11.69
C GLU A 263 9.71 10.34 11.87
N ALA A 264 8.39 10.50 11.97
CA ALA A 264 7.45 9.40 12.07
C ALA A 264 7.55 8.45 10.87
N GLY A 265 7.57 8.98 9.63
CA GLY A 265 7.79 8.18 8.42
C GLY A 265 9.12 7.44 8.44
N GLY A 266 10.19 8.08 8.92
CA GLY A 266 11.50 7.45 9.11
C GLY A 266 11.46 6.30 10.10
N ARG A 267 10.74 6.42 11.21
CA ARG A 267 10.54 5.35 12.20
C ARG A 267 9.78 4.16 11.60
N TYR A 268 8.70 4.38 10.84
CA TYR A 268 8.00 3.30 10.14
C TYR A 268 8.90 2.61 9.11
N LEU A 269 9.77 3.33 8.40
CA LEU A 269 10.74 2.69 7.52
C LEU A 269 11.79 1.89 8.34
N ASN A 270 12.19 2.36 9.51
CA ASN A 270 13.11 1.66 10.40
C ASN A 270 12.49 0.42 11.06
N TRP A 271 11.16 0.29 11.09
CA TRP A 271 10.49 -0.95 11.50
C TRP A 271 11.03 -2.17 10.71
N PHE A 272 11.26 -2.03 9.42
CA PHE A 272 11.88 -3.06 8.58
C PHE A 272 13.33 -3.38 9.00
N TRP A 273 14.01 -2.45 9.63
CA TRP A 273 15.42 -2.55 10.03
C TRP A 273 15.62 -2.91 11.50
N GLY A 274 14.54 -3.21 12.24
CA GLY A 274 14.59 -3.67 13.61
C GLY A 274 14.08 -2.69 14.68
N GLU A 275 13.55 -1.50 14.32
CA GLU A 275 12.77 -0.69 15.26
C GLU A 275 11.34 -1.25 15.42
N ASN A 276 11.22 -2.56 15.58
CA ASN A 276 9.99 -3.33 15.66
C ASN A 276 9.92 -4.16 16.96
N SER A 277 8.86 -4.93 17.14
CA SER A 277 8.59 -5.72 18.33
C SER A 277 9.61 -6.83 18.64
N THR A 278 10.47 -7.20 17.67
CA THR A 278 11.53 -8.23 17.86
C THR A 278 12.91 -7.63 18.09
N GLY A 279 13.15 -6.39 17.71
CA GLY A 279 14.48 -5.77 17.68
C GLY A 279 15.38 -6.29 16.53
N GLU A 280 14.83 -7.12 15.63
CA GLU A 280 15.57 -7.73 14.53
C GLU A 280 15.11 -7.21 13.16
N SER A 281 16.07 -7.10 12.21
CA SER A 281 15.74 -6.71 10.83
C SER A 281 14.95 -7.82 10.13
N ILE A 282 13.84 -7.45 9.50
CA ILE A 282 13.10 -8.34 8.60
C ILE A 282 13.63 -8.29 7.15
N ILE A 283 14.68 -7.49 6.90
CA ILE A 283 15.36 -7.40 5.61
C ILE A 283 16.58 -8.31 5.60
N ASN A 284 16.66 -9.15 4.58
CA ASN A 284 17.83 -9.97 4.28
C ASN A 284 18.71 -9.26 3.24
N LEU A 285 19.88 -8.78 3.66
CA LEU A 285 20.82 -8.05 2.80
C LEU A 285 21.50 -8.89 1.72
N GLN A 286 21.49 -10.23 1.82
CA GLN A 286 22.16 -11.09 0.83
C GLN A 286 21.39 -11.16 -0.50
N ASN A 287 20.08 -11.27 -0.40
CA ASN A 287 19.18 -11.35 -1.55
C ASN A 287 18.26 -10.14 -1.71
N GLU A 288 18.37 -9.14 -0.80
CA GLU A 288 17.55 -7.93 -0.76
C GLU A 288 16.05 -8.22 -0.60
N SER A 289 15.70 -9.30 0.10
CA SER A 289 14.30 -9.65 0.38
C SER A 289 13.79 -9.03 1.68
N VAL A 290 12.47 -9.01 1.80
CA VAL A 290 11.73 -8.55 2.99
C VAL A 290 10.81 -9.67 3.44
N ALA A 291 10.86 -10.04 4.73
CA ALA A 291 9.96 -11.04 5.28
C ALA A 291 8.51 -10.53 5.36
N ASP A 292 7.56 -11.47 5.36
CA ASP A 292 6.10 -11.22 5.30
C ASP A 292 5.52 -10.60 6.58
N GLY A 293 6.30 -10.48 7.62
CA GLY A 293 5.90 -9.85 8.86
C GLY A 293 6.45 -10.51 10.10
N ILE A 294 5.84 -10.17 11.23
CA ILE A 294 6.25 -10.63 12.57
C ILE A 294 5.05 -11.28 13.24
N ASP A 295 5.13 -12.59 13.40
CA ASP A 295 4.12 -13.41 14.05
C ASP A 295 4.35 -13.56 15.56
N ALA A 296 3.34 -14.11 16.24
CA ALA A 296 3.49 -14.50 17.64
C ALA A 296 4.60 -15.56 17.86
N PRO A 297 5.33 -15.49 19.00
CA PRO A 297 6.24 -16.57 19.38
C PRO A 297 5.53 -17.94 19.40
N PRO A 298 6.17 -19.03 18.99
CA PRO A 298 7.58 -19.13 18.62
C PRO A 298 7.90 -18.84 17.14
N ARG A 299 6.92 -18.44 16.30
CA ARG A 299 7.14 -18.20 14.87
C ARG A 299 8.06 -16.99 14.62
N GLY A 300 7.78 -15.84 15.24
CA GLY A 300 8.58 -14.62 15.07
C GLY A 300 8.59 -14.10 13.64
N ILE A 301 9.75 -13.76 13.09
CA ILE A 301 9.88 -13.24 11.72
C ILE A 301 9.52 -14.36 10.73
N SER A 302 8.62 -14.03 9.80
CA SER A 302 8.13 -14.94 8.76
C SER A 302 9.25 -15.43 7.84
N GLN A 303 9.15 -16.68 7.39
CA GLN A 303 10.05 -17.25 6.39
C GLN A 303 9.62 -16.91 4.95
N ASN A 304 8.36 -16.52 4.75
CA ASN A 304 7.88 -16.04 3.47
C ASN A 304 8.51 -14.66 3.17
N GLN A 305 8.98 -14.46 1.94
CA GLN A 305 9.60 -13.24 1.43
C GLN A 305 8.94 -12.88 0.10
N GLY A 306 7.60 -12.80 0.10
CA GLY A 306 6.79 -12.65 -1.08
C GLY A 306 6.78 -11.25 -1.70
N ALA A 307 5.94 -11.12 -2.74
CA ALA A 307 5.84 -9.92 -3.56
C ALA A 307 5.40 -8.70 -2.74
N GLU A 308 4.29 -8.80 -1.98
CA GLU A 308 3.75 -7.68 -1.20
C GLU A 308 4.83 -6.97 -0.39
N ASN A 309 5.68 -7.74 0.26
CA ASN A 309 6.65 -7.23 1.23
C ASN A 309 7.73 -6.36 0.57
N ILE A 310 8.31 -6.87 -0.51
CA ILE A 310 9.39 -6.17 -1.23
C ILE A 310 8.85 -4.96 -1.99
N VAL A 311 7.66 -5.05 -2.62
CA VAL A 311 7.09 -3.93 -3.37
C VAL A 311 6.66 -2.80 -2.43
N CYS A 312 6.03 -3.11 -1.30
CA CYS A 312 5.64 -2.14 -0.30
C CYS A 312 6.86 -1.41 0.29
N TYR A 313 7.90 -2.17 0.67
CA TYR A 313 9.12 -1.58 1.20
C TYR A 313 9.81 -0.65 0.19
N LEU A 314 10.04 -1.13 -1.04
CA LEU A 314 10.74 -0.35 -2.06
C LEU A 314 9.97 0.92 -2.42
N TYR A 315 8.66 0.84 -2.59
CA TYR A 315 7.84 2.02 -2.87
C TYR A 315 7.94 3.05 -1.75
N ALA A 316 7.78 2.63 -0.50
CA ALA A 316 7.92 3.50 0.67
C ALA A 316 9.33 4.09 0.78
N GLN A 317 10.38 3.28 0.54
CA GLN A 317 11.77 3.72 0.54
C GLN A 317 12.00 4.85 -0.46
N GLU A 318 11.54 4.69 -1.71
CA GLU A 318 11.77 5.71 -2.74
C GLU A 318 11.02 7.01 -2.46
N GLN A 319 9.82 6.95 -1.86
CA GLN A 319 9.05 8.14 -1.49
C GLN A 319 9.71 8.98 -0.38
N ILE A 320 10.26 8.35 0.66
CA ILE A 320 10.81 9.08 1.80
C ILE A 320 12.30 9.42 1.67
N TRP A 321 13.08 8.60 0.95
CA TRP A 321 14.52 8.73 0.90
C TRP A 321 15.05 10.08 0.42
N PRO A 322 14.48 10.71 -0.63
CA PRO A 322 14.92 12.03 -1.07
C PRO A 322 14.75 13.13 -0.02
N LEU A 323 13.74 12.99 0.85
CA LEU A 323 13.43 13.94 1.92
C LEU A 323 14.42 13.81 3.08
N LEU A 324 14.73 12.59 3.49
CA LEU A 324 15.68 12.32 4.56
C LEU A 324 17.10 12.77 4.23
N LYS A 325 17.50 12.69 2.95
CA LYS A 325 18.81 13.17 2.50
C LYS A 325 18.97 14.69 2.51
N ARG A 326 17.86 15.43 2.36
CA ARG A 326 17.92 16.90 2.36
C ARG A 326 18.11 17.48 3.75
N ASN A 327 17.76 16.73 4.78
CA ASN A 327 17.78 17.16 6.19
C ASN A 327 18.97 16.56 6.97
N SER A 328 19.82 15.74 6.35
CA SER A 328 21.06 15.21 6.90
C SER A 328 22.28 15.97 6.36
#